data_bab0ac9ad102cb94ad9c33b913504fe9
#
_entry.id   bab0ac9ad102cb94ad9c33b913504fe9
#
_cell.length_a   1.000
_cell.length_b   1.000
_cell.length_c   1.000
_cell.angle_alpha   90.00
_cell.angle_beta   90.00
_cell.angle_gamma   90.00
#
_symmetry.space_group_name_H-M   'P 1'
#
loop_
_entity.id
_entity.type
_entity.pdbx_description
1 polymer ?
#
loop_
_entity_poly.entity_id
_entity_poly.type
_entity_poly.pdbx_seq_one_letter_code
_entity_poly.pdbx_strand_id
1 'polypeptide(L)'
;MQHKHTKKLQTLILKPGRERSLINRHPWVFSGAVKTLPQAQNGEIIKVCTNDDKLLGYGFFSPKSQITCRVFEFTSEVITIDANFWIGKIQRAYDLRKLVLPKNTNMYRLLFAEGDFFPGVIIDVYADTAVVQFMIKGTEFRVYFTIDFRKYF
;
A
#
# COMPACT_ATOMS: atom_id res chain seq x y z
N MET A 1 -12.01 28.06 -3.05
CA MET A 1 -10.62 27.52 -2.98
C MET A 1 -10.38 26.95 -1.59
N GLN A 2 -10.50 25.64 -1.41
CA GLN A 2 -10.18 25.00 -0.13
C GLN A 2 -8.70 24.63 -0.17
N HIS A 3 -7.89 25.31 0.61
CA HIS A 3 -6.52 24.89 0.90
C HIS A 3 -6.56 23.55 1.62
N LYS A 4 -6.33 22.44 0.89
CA LYS A 4 -6.00 21.15 1.50
C LYS A 4 -4.68 21.35 2.25
N HIS A 5 -4.75 21.57 3.56
CA HIS A 5 -3.59 21.38 4.43
C HIS A 5 -3.10 19.94 4.23
N THR A 6 -1.99 19.78 3.56
CA THR A 6 -1.29 18.50 3.46
C THR A 6 -0.82 18.13 4.86
N LYS A 7 -1.61 17.33 5.57
CA LYS A 7 -1.26 16.83 6.91
C LYS A 7 0.09 16.13 6.79
N LYS A 8 1.10 16.63 7.51
CA LYS A 8 2.44 16.01 7.55
C LYS A 8 2.30 14.56 7.99
N LEU A 9 2.78 13.62 7.17
CA LEU A 9 2.73 12.19 7.50
C LEU A 9 3.53 11.93 8.78
N GLN A 10 2.92 11.18 9.69
CA GLN A 10 3.54 10.74 10.92
C GLN A 10 4.57 9.64 10.64
N THR A 11 5.52 9.45 11.55
CA THR A 11 6.63 8.51 11.37
C THR A 11 6.60 7.41 12.42
N LEU A 12 6.71 6.17 11.98
CA LEU A 12 7.02 5.00 12.78
C LEU A 12 8.52 4.75 12.73
N ILE A 13 9.18 4.65 13.90
CA ILE A 13 10.62 4.40 13.99
C ILE A 13 10.85 2.97 14.44
N LEU A 14 11.72 2.26 13.70
CA LEU A 14 12.12 0.90 14.02
C LEU A 14 13.19 0.86 15.12
N LYS A 15 13.23 -0.25 15.86
CA LYS A 15 14.36 -0.58 16.75
C LYS A 15 15.61 -0.84 15.90
N PRO A 16 16.83 -0.57 16.45
CA PRO A 16 18.08 -0.91 15.78
C PRO A 16 18.11 -2.38 15.34
N GLY A 17 18.57 -2.64 14.12
CA GLY A 17 18.70 -3.98 13.53
C GLY A 17 17.36 -4.62 13.07
N ARG A 18 16.23 -3.93 13.19
CA ARG A 18 14.92 -4.44 12.73
C ARG A 18 14.51 -3.97 11.33
N GLU A 19 15.35 -3.15 10.68
CA GLU A 19 15.15 -2.67 9.31
C GLU A 19 15.40 -3.73 8.25
N ARG A 20 16.12 -4.82 8.57
CA ARG A 20 16.56 -5.84 7.61
C ARG A 20 15.39 -6.47 6.82
N SER A 21 14.25 -6.70 7.47
CA SER A 21 13.06 -7.26 6.80
C SER A 21 12.52 -6.31 5.73
N LEU A 22 12.49 -5.00 6.01
CA LEU A 22 12.04 -4.00 5.05
C LEU A 22 13.04 -3.79 3.91
N ILE A 23 14.34 -3.84 4.21
CA ILE A 23 15.39 -3.80 3.18
C ILE A 23 15.23 -4.98 2.20
N ASN A 24 14.85 -6.14 2.72
CA ASN A 24 14.52 -7.33 1.92
C ASN A 24 13.07 -7.29 1.35
N ARG A 25 12.42 -6.14 1.36
CA ARG A 25 11.06 -5.89 0.84
C ARG A 25 9.95 -6.73 1.48
N HIS A 26 10.12 -7.19 2.73
CA HIS A 26 9.02 -7.80 3.46
C HIS A 26 8.01 -6.72 3.87
N PRO A 27 6.72 -6.83 3.51
CA PRO A 27 5.77 -5.72 3.62
C PRO A 27 5.23 -5.49 5.04
N TRP A 28 5.53 -6.34 6.01
CA TRP A 28 4.96 -6.24 7.36
C TRP A 28 5.96 -5.77 8.40
N VAL A 29 5.56 -4.74 9.13
CA VAL A 29 6.25 -4.29 10.35
C VAL A 29 5.48 -4.81 11.55
N PHE A 30 6.08 -5.74 12.27
CA PHE A 30 5.50 -6.29 13.49
C PHE A 30 5.72 -5.36 14.69
N SER A 31 4.81 -5.38 15.66
CA SER A 31 4.87 -4.56 16.88
C SER A 31 6.19 -4.70 17.64
N GLY A 32 6.75 -5.90 17.69
CA GLY A 32 8.05 -6.16 18.32
C GLY A 32 9.24 -5.44 17.70
N ALA A 33 9.12 -5.00 16.43
CA ALA A 33 10.16 -4.25 15.70
C ALA A 33 10.08 -2.73 15.92
N VAL A 34 8.99 -2.23 16.49
CA VAL A 34 8.73 -0.79 16.63
C VAL A 34 9.39 -0.23 17.88
N LYS A 35 10.15 0.87 17.72
CA LYS A 35 10.70 1.68 18.82
C LYS A 35 9.75 2.80 19.19
N THR A 36 9.26 3.56 18.20
CA THR A 36 8.37 4.69 18.41
C THR A 36 7.15 4.58 17.51
N LEU A 37 5.95 4.62 18.13
CA LEU A 37 4.69 4.63 17.41
C LEU A 37 4.37 6.05 16.92
N PRO A 38 3.77 6.19 15.72
CA PRO A 38 3.29 7.47 15.22
C PRO A 38 2.02 7.91 15.96
N GLN A 39 1.80 9.23 16.05
CA GLN A 39 0.52 9.79 16.46
C GLN A 39 -0.45 9.81 15.28
N ALA A 40 -0.93 8.64 14.90
CA ALA A 40 -1.79 8.41 13.75
C ALA A 40 -2.96 7.49 14.11
N GLN A 41 -4.04 7.60 13.34
CA GLN A 41 -5.20 6.73 13.50
C GLN A 41 -5.06 5.45 12.65
N ASN A 42 -5.86 4.43 13.01
CA ASN A 42 -5.92 3.19 12.25
C ASN A 42 -6.29 3.45 10.78
N GLY A 43 -5.49 2.92 9.86
CA GLY A 43 -5.63 3.10 8.43
C GLY A 43 -4.96 4.36 7.85
N GLU A 44 -4.38 5.24 8.68
CA GLU A 44 -3.61 6.37 8.16
C GLU A 44 -2.31 5.91 7.49
N ILE A 45 -1.90 6.65 6.47
CA ILE A 45 -0.59 6.47 5.83
C ILE A 45 0.46 7.09 6.73
N ILE A 46 1.54 6.34 6.95
CA ILE A 46 2.69 6.75 7.75
C ILE A 46 3.99 6.49 7.00
N LYS A 47 5.04 7.19 7.41
CA LYS A 47 6.43 6.87 7.06
C LYS A 47 6.95 5.78 7.98
N VAL A 48 7.82 4.91 7.45
CA VAL A 48 8.59 3.96 8.25
C VAL A 48 10.06 4.30 8.11
N CYS A 49 10.72 4.56 9.23
CA CYS A 49 12.13 4.96 9.26
C CYS A 49 12.96 4.02 10.15
N THR A 50 14.26 3.98 9.87
CA THR A 50 15.26 3.35 10.75
C THR A 50 15.37 4.11 12.06
N ASN A 51 16.13 3.56 13.02
CA ASN A 51 16.47 4.26 14.27
C ASN A 51 17.24 5.58 14.03
N ASP A 52 17.93 5.70 12.91
CA ASP A 52 18.72 6.89 12.50
C ASP A 52 17.94 7.80 11.54
N ASP A 53 16.60 7.76 11.60
CA ASP A 53 15.67 8.59 10.80
C ASP A 53 15.79 8.43 9.28
N LYS A 54 16.43 7.37 8.77
CA LYS A 54 16.46 7.08 7.33
C LYS A 54 15.13 6.49 6.89
N LEU A 55 14.50 7.10 5.89
CA LEU A 55 13.24 6.62 5.32
C LEU A 55 13.45 5.26 4.63
N LEU A 56 12.57 4.31 4.93
CA LEU A 56 12.52 2.98 4.32
C LEU A 56 11.29 2.78 3.43
N GLY A 57 10.24 3.57 3.65
CA GLY A 57 9.02 3.47 2.87
C GLY A 57 7.78 4.02 3.55
N TYR A 58 6.63 3.69 2.96
CA TYR A 58 5.31 4.14 3.39
C TYR A 58 4.38 2.96 3.56
N GLY A 59 3.50 3.02 4.56
CA GLY A 59 2.55 1.96 4.84
C GLY A 59 1.28 2.42 5.53
N PHE A 60 0.31 1.50 5.66
CA PHE A 60 -0.91 1.70 6.42
C PHE A 60 -0.69 1.30 7.88
N PHE A 61 -1.03 2.20 8.79
CA PHE A 61 -0.88 2.02 10.23
C PHE A 61 -2.04 1.23 10.83
N SER A 62 -1.74 0.30 11.72
CA SER A 62 -2.71 -0.54 12.44
C SER A 62 -2.29 -0.71 13.91
N PRO A 63 -2.62 0.24 14.80
CA PRO A 63 -2.09 0.31 16.18
C PRO A 63 -2.46 -0.88 17.06
N LYS A 64 -3.59 -1.54 16.78
CA LYS A 64 -4.09 -2.68 17.57
C LYS A 64 -3.74 -4.04 16.97
N SER A 65 -3.01 -4.08 15.87
CA SER A 65 -2.60 -5.32 15.19
C SER A 65 -1.17 -5.69 15.56
N GLN A 66 -0.87 -6.98 15.58
CA GLN A 66 0.53 -7.44 15.65
C GLN A 66 1.33 -6.97 14.43
N ILE A 67 0.68 -6.86 13.24
CA ILE A 67 1.24 -6.20 12.07
C ILE A 67 0.90 -4.72 12.17
N THR A 68 1.77 -3.97 12.82
CA THR A 68 1.56 -2.53 13.14
C THR A 68 1.59 -1.64 11.90
N CYS A 69 2.33 -2.03 10.87
CA CYS A 69 2.32 -1.32 9.60
C CYS A 69 2.42 -2.31 8.44
N ARG A 70 1.61 -2.09 7.39
CA ARG A 70 1.70 -2.80 6.11
C ARG A 70 2.25 -1.84 5.07
N VAL A 71 3.51 -2.09 4.68
CA VAL A 71 4.25 -1.25 3.73
C VAL A 71 3.76 -1.52 2.32
N PHE A 72 3.40 -0.46 1.60
CA PHE A 72 2.97 -0.50 0.21
C PHE A 72 3.95 0.15 -0.75
N GLU A 73 4.92 0.92 -0.23
CA GLU A 73 5.97 1.52 -1.03
C GLU A 73 7.30 1.49 -0.28
N PHE A 74 8.33 0.97 -0.93
CA PHE A 74 9.69 0.89 -0.42
C PHE A 74 10.56 1.90 -1.15
N THR A 75 10.91 2.98 -0.47
CA THR A 75 11.69 4.08 -1.02
C THR A 75 12.39 4.85 0.08
N SER A 76 13.55 5.39 -0.24
CA SER A 76 14.26 6.38 0.60
C SER A 76 13.90 7.83 0.23
N GLU A 77 13.08 8.02 -0.80
CA GLU A 77 12.71 9.34 -1.28
C GLU A 77 11.37 9.80 -0.70
N VAL A 78 11.22 11.12 -0.56
CA VAL A 78 9.93 11.72 -0.21
C VAL A 78 9.07 11.79 -1.46
N ILE A 79 7.95 11.07 -1.43
CA ILE A 79 7.00 10.99 -2.54
C ILE A 79 5.64 11.57 -2.18
N THR A 80 4.87 11.95 -3.19
CA THR A 80 3.46 12.32 -3.06
C THR A 80 2.60 11.07 -3.24
N ILE A 81 1.74 10.79 -2.26
CA ILE A 81 0.80 9.66 -2.30
C ILE A 81 -0.60 10.22 -2.55
N ASP A 82 -0.91 10.40 -3.80
CA ASP A 82 -2.19 10.92 -4.31
C ASP A 82 -2.92 9.86 -5.16
N ALA A 83 -3.97 10.30 -5.88
CA ALA A 83 -4.72 9.42 -6.79
C ALA A 83 -3.82 8.84 -7.90
N ASN A 84 -2.90 9.65 -8.46
CA ASN A 84 -2.03 9.20 -9.56
C ASN A 84 -1.05 8.12 -9.10
N PHE A 85 -0.55 8.22 -7.85
CA PHE A 85 0.27 7.17 -7.25
C PHE A 85 -0.47 5.81 -7.25
N TRP A 86 -1.73 5.79 -6.81
CA TRP A 86 -2.53 4.56 -6.74
C TRP A 86 -2.90 4.04 -8.13
N ILE A 87 -3.29 4.91 -9.04
CA ILE A 87 -3.54 4.56 -10.46
C ILE A 87 -2.30 3.91 -11.05
N GLY A 88 -1.12 4.47 -10.83
CA GLY A 88 0.14 3.92 -11.30
C GLY A 88 0.44 2.52 -10.76
N LYS A 89 0.08 2.22 -9.50
CA LYS A 89 0.22 0.87 -8.94
C LYS A 89 -0.71 -0.14 -9.63
N ILE A 90 -1.95 0.24 -9.85
CA ILE A 90 -2.95 -0.61 -10.53
C ILE A 90 -2.53 -0.85 -11.99
N GLN A 91 -2.06 0.19 -12.67
CA GLN A 91 -1.58 0.08 -14.04
C GLN A 91 -0.40 -0.90 -14.15
N ARG A 92 0.58 -0.81 -13.25
CA ARG A 92 1.71 -1.76 -13.21
C ARG A 92 1.24 -3.22 -13.00
N ALA A 93 0.29 -3.43 -12.11
CA ALA A 93 -0.29 -4.76 -11.89
C ALA A 93 -0.99 -5.28 -13.15
N TYR A 94 -1.77 -4.44 -13.82
CA TYR A 94 -2.43 -4.78 -15.08
C TYR A 94 -1.44 -5.12 -16.19
N ASP A 95 -0.42 -4.29 -16.37
CA ASP A 95 0.61 -4.51 -17.39
C ASP A 95 1.34 -5.84 -17.17
N LEU A 96 1.64 -6.17 -15.91
CA LEU A 96 2.21 -7.47 -15.55
C LEU A 96 1.27 -8.63 -15.93
N ARG A 97 -0.05 -8.52 -15.64
CA ARG A 97 -1.03 -9.56 -16.01
C ARG A 97 -1.09 -9.72 -17.53
N LYS A 98 -1.07 -8.64 -18.28
CA LYS A 98 -1.05 -8.71 -19.76
C LYS A 98 0.17 -9.44 -20.32
N LEU A 99 1.30 -9.38 -19.63
CA LEU A 99 2.53 -10.08 -20.04
C LEU A 99 2.47 -11.60 -19.77
N VAL A 100 1.80 -12.01 -18.69
CA VAL A 100 1.88 -13.40 -18.20
C VAL A 100 0.62 -14.22 -18.51
N LEU A 101 -0.53 -13.58 -18.74
CA LEU A 101 -1.79 -14.28 -18.98
C LEU A 101 -1.95 -14.65 -20.46
N PRO A 102 -2.60 -15.80 -20.74
CA PRO A 102 -3.01 -16.15 -22.11
C PRO A 102 -3.91 -15.08 -22.70
N LYS A 103 -3.75 -14.81 -24.02
CA LYS A 103 -4.49 -13.75 -24.72
C LYS A 103 -6.02 -13.84 -24.65
N ASN A 104 -6.55 -15.05 -24.49
CA ASN A 104 -7.99 -15.30 -24.43
C ASN A 104 -8.53 -15.39 -22.99
N THR A 105 -7.75 -15.00 -21.98
CA THR A 105 -8.17 -15.02 -20.59
C THR A 105 -8.99 -13.76 -20.30
N ASN A 106 -10.23 -13.92 -19.89
CA ASN A 106 -11.12 -12.85 -19.43
C ASN A 106 -11.50 -12.96 -17.95
N MET A 107 -10.88 -13.92 -17.22
CA MET A 107 -11.02 -14.05 -15.76
C MET A 107 -9.65 -14.14 -15.13
N TYR A 108 -9.31 -13.19 -14.26
CA TYR A 108 -7.99 -13.16 -13.63
C TYR A 108 -7.99 -12.25 -12.40
N ARG A 109 -7.01 -12.45 -11.53
CA ARG A 109 -6.73 -11.56 -10.39
C ARG A 109 -5.87 -10.39 -10.85
N LEU A 110 -6.46 -9.19 -10.84
CA LEU A 110 -5.77 -7.95 -11.20
C LEU A 110 -4.84 -7.49 -10.07
N LEU A 111 -5.33 -7.47 -8.81
CA LEU A 111 -4.53 -7.14 -7.64
C LEU A 111 -4.58 -8.25 -6.60
N PHE A 112 -3.43 -8.58 -6.03
CA PHE A 112 -3.27 -9.62 -5.01
C PHE A 112 -2.60 -9.05 -3.75
N ALA A 113 -3.25 -8.11 -3.09
CA ALA A 113 -2.84 -7.54 -1.80
C ALA A 113 -1.32 -7.26 -1.72
N GLU A 114 -0.65 -7.79 -0.70
CA GLU A 114 0.78 -7.61 -0.48
C GLU A 114 1.65 -8.14 -1.63
N GLY A 115 1.17 -9.10 -2.41
CA GLY A 115 1.88 -9.62 -3.58
C GLY A 115 2.10 -8.58 -4.69
N ASP A 116 1.20 -7.59 -4.78
CA ASP A 116 1.31 -6.46 -5.70
C ASP A 116 1.66 -5.15 -4.95
N PHE A 117 2.15 -5.24 -3.72
CA PHE A 117 2.41 -4.08 -2.85
C PHE A 117 1.21 -3.14 -2.72
N PHE A 118 0.02 -3.73 -2.64
CA PHE A 118 -1.23 -3.01 -2.39
C PHE A 118 -1.98 -3.67 -1.21
N PRO A 119 -1.44 -3.57 0.02
CA PRO A 119 -1.93 -4.33 1.17
C PRO A 119 -3.43 -4.17 1.38
N GLY A 120 -4.09 -5.29 1.59
CA GLY A 120 -5.51 -5.31 1.93
C GLY A 120 -6.47 -5.04 0.78
N VAL A 121 -6.02 -5.06 -0.47
CA VAL A 121 -6.90 -4.98 -1.66
C VAL A 121 -6.72 -6.21 -2.54
N ILE A 122 -7.82 -6.88 -2.83
CA ILE A 122 -7.90 -7.91 -3.87
C ILE A 122 -8.88 -7.43 -4.93
N ILE A 123 -8.48 -7.54 -6.20
CA ILE A 123 -9.36 -7.24 -7.33
C ILE A 123 -9.34 -8.43 -8.27
N ASP A 124 -10.51 -9.06 -8.44
CA ASP A 124 -10.75 -10.13 -9.38
C ASP A 124 -11.60 -9.62 -10.54
N VAL A 125 -11.16 -9.89 -11.77
CA VAL A 125 -11.85 -9.52 -13.00
C VAL A 125 -12.53 -10.75 -13.58
N TYR A 126 -13.80 -10.61 -13.95
CA TYR A 126 -14.65 -11.63 -14.58
C TYR A 126 -15.32 -11.00 -15.81
N ALA A 127 -14.75 -11.18 -16.98
CA ALA A 127 -15.16 -10.55 -18.23
C ALA A 127 -15.26 -9.01 -18.08
N ASP A 128 -16.44 -8.46 -18.03
CA ASP A 128 -16.75 -7.03 -17.88
C ASP A 128 -17.00 -6.57 -16.42
N THR A 129 -16.82 -7.47 -15.47
CA THR A 129 -17.13 -7.23 -14.05
C THR A 129 -15.87 -7.33 -13.19
N ALA A 130 -15.67 -6.38 -12.29
CA ALA A 130 -14.63 -6.43 -11.28
C ALA A 130 -15.23 -6.60 -9.88
N VAL A 131 -14.69 -7.56 -9.12
CA VAL A 131 -15.00 -7.77 -7.70
C VAL A 131 -13.85 -7.24 -6.88
N VAL A 132 -14.11 -6.29 -5.98
CA VAL A 132 -13.11 -5.66 -5.13
C VAL A 132 -13.34 -6.05 -3.68
N GLN A 133 -12.29 -6.53 -3.02
CA GLN A 133 -12.32 -6.85 -1.60
C GLN A 133 -11.37 -5.91 -0.84
N PHE A 134 -11.87 -5.30 0.24
CA PHE A 134 -11.09 -4.48 1.15
C PHE A 134 -10.94 -5.21 2.49
N MET A 135 -9.71 -5.46 2.92
CA MET A 135 -9.41 -6.24 4.12
C MET A 135 -8.82 -5.40 5.25
N ILE A 136 -8.44 -4.16 4.99
CA ILE A 136 -7.87 -3.26 5.99
C ILE A 136 -8.47 -1.86 5.88
N LYS A 137 -8.59 -1.17 7.01
CA LYS A 137 -9.23 0.13 7.11
C LYS A 137 -8.54 1.22 6.25
N GLY A 138 -7.25 1.11 6.02
CA GLY A 138 -6.49 2.08 5.22
C GLY A 138 -6.88 2.12 3.75
N THR A 139 -7.44 1.05 3.22
CA THR A 139 -7.83 0.92 1.82
C THR A 139 -9.31 1.20 1.56
N GLU A 140 -10.20 1.02 2.55
CA GLU A 140 -11.65 1.24 2.42
C GLU A 140 -11.99 2.64 1.91
N PHE A 141 -11.29 3.68 2.36
CA PHE A 141 -11.61 5.08 2.04
C PHE A 141 -10.89 5.65 0.82
N ARG A 142 -9.91 4.96 0.25
CA ARG A 142 -8.99 5.56 -0.73
C ARG A 142 -9.14 5.01 -2.14
N VAL A 143 -9.61 3.78 -2.27
CA VAL A 143 -9.68 3.07 -3.55
C VAL A 143 -10.99 3.33 -4.29
N TYR A 144 -12.07 3.62 -3.59
CA TYR A 144 -13.38 3.88 -4.21
C TYR A 144 -13.41 5.02 -5.24
N PHE A 145 -12.49 5.98 -5.15
CA PHE A 145 -12.51 7.19 -5.99
C PHE A 145 -11.47 7.18 -7.12
N THR A 146 -10.68 6.10 -7.24
CA THR A 146 -9.45 6.17 -8.06
C THR A 146 -9.48 5.25 -9.26
N ILE A 147 -10.39 4.25 -9.33
CA ILE A 147 -10.35 3.23 -10.36
C ILE A 147 -11.50 3.43 -11.36
N ASP A 148 -11.15 3.85 -12.57
CA ASP A 148 -12.01 3.67 -13.72
C ASP A 148 -11.75 2.28 -14.32
N PHE A 149 -12.54 1.30 -13.90
CA PHE A 149 -12.38 -0.09 -14.32
C PHE A 149 -12.57 -0.30 -15.83
N ARG A 150 -13.25 0.60 -16.55
CA ARG A 150 -13.46 0.50 -18.00
C ARG A 150 -12.19 0.45 -18.83
N LYS A 151 -11.05 0.79 -18.25
CA LYS A 151 -9.74 0.70 -18.90
C LYS A 151 -9.12 -0.70 -18.84
N TYR A 152 -9.68 -1.60 -18.02
CA TYR A 152 -9.11 -2.92 -17.72
C TYR A 152 -9.94 -4.08 -18.27
N PHE A 153 -10.97 -3.77 -19.04
CA PHE A 153 -11.85 -4.72 -19.71
C PHE A 153 -11.65 -4.71 -21.23
#